data_ef1f9b5684ea7f1799d6f858e9bd4942
#
_entry.id   ef1f9b5684ea7f1799d6f858e9bd4942
#
_cell.length_a   1.000
_cell.length_b   1.000
_cell.length_c   1.000
_cell.angle_alpha   90.00
_cell.angle_beta   90.00
_cell.angle_gamma   90.00
#
_symmetry.space_group_name_H-M   'P 1'
#
loop_
_entity.id
_entity.type
_entity.pdbx_description
1 polymer ?
#
loop_
_entity_poly.entity_id
_entity_poly.type
_entity_poly.pdbx_seq_one_letter_code
_entity_poly.pdbx_strand_id
1 'polypeptide(L)'
;KNIGIFTLIGILILCTAILNFINLITARSLKQIRENGIRKSLGATRLDVVKFIYSEVSIVCIIAFVAAVLITAMGLPFFNQLINKDINLETLANAQVIKAFIVVLLITIGLSGVYPAVVLSRYSPVQSIRGAFSQVRNGGLFRNALVISVFISSIALLSATLIINKQIRYLQNLDLGFEKERVVYFRLNGNMKQQPNAIKNMLLTNPNIVSASTISHPPSAMGNNGQGWQWENKPLDFDPLVFNWNGDPDLVKTLQLHMSEGSFLQEGQTHSVVINRCFAQLIGWSHFTGKTLSAWGNDYQIAGVFEDININSLGGATQPIAVFLPDGGWGQNFMAVKIAPQDVDETLTYIRKKLDAMEPAFINELTFLEDDFTQMLEPENNLQKLISLFTLFSILVLALGLTGMIMYMAEKKTKEIGIRKSLGEENLSIVSRMLSPLLTAGLVAALIATPLAWSLMGYWLQNYAKRIDIDILIFIQATLAVMLVACATVLLHISNAATKNPVDALRSE
;
A
#
# COMPACT_ATOMS: atom_id res chain seq x y z
N LYS A 1 10.40 -3.28 8.37
CA LYS A 1 9.15 -4.08 8.27
C LYS A 1 8.59 -4.08 6.85
N ASN A 2 8.58 -2.97 6.14
CA ASN A 2 7.99 -2.85 4.79
C ASN A 2 8.69 -3.73 3.73
N ILE A 3 10.01 -3.96 3.83
CA ILE A 3 10.76 -4.82 2.92
C ILE A 3 10.19 -6.25 2.88
N GLY A 4 9.82 -6.81 4.03
CA GLY A 4 9.23 -8.16 4.11
C GLY A 4 7.89 -8.27 3.38
N ILE A 5 7.06 -7.24 3.46
CA ILE A 5 5.76 -7.18 2.77
C ILE A 5 5.99 -7.14 1.25
N PHE A 6 6.89 -6.29 0.76
CA PHE A 6 7.21 -6.21 -0.67
C PHE A 6 7.80 -7.52 -1.22
N THR A 7 8.68 -8.17 -0.45
CA THR A 7 9.23 -9.47 -0.82
C THR A 7 8.14 -10.53 -0.92
N LEU A 8 7.22 -10.58 0.04
CA LEU A 8 6.10 -11.52 0.03
C LEU A 8 5.18 -11.30 -1.18
N ILE A 9 4.82 -10.05 -1.48
CA ILE A 9 3.99 -9.70 -2.63
C ILE A 9 4.71 -10.05 -3.94
N GLY A 10 6.01 -9.75 -4.06
CA GLY A 10 6.82 -10.10 -5.22
C GLY A 10 6.86 -11.61 -5.47
N ILE A 11 7.06 -12.40 -4.41
CA ILE A 11 7.02 -13.86 -4.48
C ILE A 11 5.63 -14.35 -4.91
N LEU A 12 4.56 -13.78 -4.38
CA LEU A 12 3.18 -14.15 -4.71
C LEU A 12 2.86 -13.88 -6.19
N ILE A 13 3.29 -12.74 -6.72
CA ILE A 13 3.12 -12.40 -8.15
C ILE A 13 3.96 -13.32 -9.03
N LEU A 14 5.20 -13.60 -8.64
CA LEU A 14 6.07 -14.52 -9.37
C LEU A 14 5.46 -15.93 -9.40
N CYS A 15 5.00 -16.44 -8.27
CA CYS A 15 4.29 -17.72 -8.19
C CYS A 15 3.06 -17.72 -9.12
N THR A 16 2.26 -16.66 -9.08
CA THR A 16 1.09 -16.51 -9.94
C THR A 16 1.46 -16.52 -11.43
N ALA A 17 2.52 -15.81 -11.81
CA ALA A 17 3.02 -15.79 -13.18
C ALA A 17 3.54 -17.17 -13.64
N ILE A 18 4.27 -17.89 -12.77
CA ILE A 18 4.76 -19.25 -13.05
C ILE A 18 3.58 -20.22 -13.24
N LEU A 19 2.59 -20.18 -12.33
CA LEU A 19 1.40 -21.02 -12.41
C LEU A 19 0.59 -20.76 -13.69
N ASN A 20 0.48 -19.48 -14.06
CA ASN A 20 -0.16 -19.10 -15.31
C ASN A 20 0.61 -19.58 -16.55
N PHE A 21 1.93 -19.45 -16.54
CA PHE A 21 2.79 -19.97 -17.60
C PHE A 21 2.70 -21.49 -17.74
N ILE A 22 2.68 -22.24 -16.60
CA ILE A 22 2.43 -23.70 -16.61
C ILE A 22 1.09 -24.01 -17.26
N ASN A 23 0.04 -23.25 -16.96
CA ASN A 23 -1.29 -23.42 -17.54
C ASN A 23 -1.28 -23.24 -19.08
N LEU A 24 -0.62 -22.17 -19.56
CA LEU A 24 -0.46 -21.88 -20.98
C LEU A 24 0.35 -22.95 -21.72
N ILE A 25 1.50 -23.34 -21.19
CA ILE A 25 2.34 -24.39 -21.81
C ILE A 25 1.60 -25.72 -21.82
N THR A 26 0.90 -26.06 -20.74
CA THR A 26 0.11 -27.29 -20.70
C THR A 26 -0.97 -27.32 -21.77
N ALA A 27 -1.68 -26.21 -21.97
CA ALA A 27 -2.67 -26.08 -23.02
C ALA A 27 -2.05 -26.27 -24.42
N ARG A 28 -0.88 -25.67 -24.68
CA ARG A 28 -0.15 -25.81 -25.95
C ARG A 28 0.43 -27.23 -26.14
N SER A 29 0.97 -27.81 -25.09
CA SER A 29 1.62 -29.12 -25.11
C SER A 29 0.67 -30.26 -25.48
N LEU A 30 -0.62 -30.12 -25.21
CA LEU A 30 -1.61 -31.11 -25.59
C LEU A 30 -1.76 -31.22 -27.13
N LYS A 31 -1.48 -30.15 -27.89
CA LYS A 31 -1.39 -30.22 -29.36
C LYS A 31 -0.16 -31.01 -29.84
N GLN A 32 0.92 -30.99 -29.08
CA GLN A 32 2.18 -31.68 -29.41
C GLN A 32 2.17 -33.16 -29.03
N ILE A 33 1.09 -33.69 -28.42
CA ILE A 33 1.03 -35.11 -28.02
C ILE A 33 1.21 -36.04 -29.25
N ARG A 34 0.60 -35.70 -30.38
CA ARG A 34 0.74 -36.49 -31.62
C ARG A 34 2.16 -36.47 -32.15
N GLU A 35 2.81 -35.30 -32.15
CA GLU A 35 4.19 -35.15 -32.58
C GLU A 35 5.18 -35.92 -31.65
N ASN A 36 4.97 -35.81 -30.35
CA ASN A 36 5.78 -36.57 -29.39
C ASN A 36 5.51 -38.09 -29.47
N GLY A 37 4.32 -38.50 -29.83
CA GLY A 37 3.98 -39.87 -30.13
C GLY A 37 4.76 -40.42 -31.33
N ILE A 38 4.84 -39.65 -32.41
CA ILE A 38 5.61 -39.96 -33.63
C ILE A 38 7.11 -40.07 -33.29
N ARG A 39 7.66 -39.12 -32.55
CA ARG A 39 9.05 -39.14 -32.13
C ARG A 39 9.41 -40.39 -31.32
N LYS A 40 8.51 -40.81 -30.38
CA LYS A 40 8.69 -42.04 -29.62
C LYS A 40 8.58 -43.30 -30.47
N SER A 41 7.70 -43.31 -31.48
CA SER A 41 7.60 -44.47 -32.41
C SER A 41 8.85 -44.59 -33.30
N LEU A 42 9.60 -43.50 -33.50
CA LEU A 42 10.89 -43.43 -34.17
C LEU A 42 12.08 -43.70 -33.21
N GLY A 43 11.84 -44.11 -31.94
CA GLY A 43 12.88 -44.52 -30.99
C GLY A 43 13.30 -43.49 -29.95
N ALA A 44 12.64 -42.30 -29.87
CA ALA A 44 12.95 -41.35 -28.83
C ALA A 44 12.60 -41.87 -27.42
N THR A 45 13.52 -41.71 -26.49
CA THR A 45 13.36 -42.09 -25.09
C THR A 45 12.51 -41.07 -24.32
N ARG A 46 12.04 -41.42 -23.12
CA ARG A 46 11.35 -40.46 -22.25
C ARG A 46 12.21 -39.25 -21.91
N LEU A 47 13.53 -39.45 -21.72
CA LEU A 47 14.48 -38.39 -21.44
C LEU A 47 14.64 -37.41 -22.62
N ASP A 48 14.57 -37.89 -23.86
CA ASP A 48 14.67 -37.04 -25.03
C ASP A 48 13.45 -36.09 -25.14
N VAL A 49 12.24 -36.61 -24.84
CA VAL A 49 11.02 -35.80 -24.78
C VAL A 49 11.13 -34.75 -23.65
N VAL A 50 11.62 -35.13 -22.47
CA VAL A 50 11.84 -34.20 -21.36
C VAL A 50 12.83 -33.10 -21.74
N LYS A 51 13.99 -33.46 -22.31
CA LYS A 51 15.01 -32.50 -22.78
C LYS A 51 14.43 -31.53 -23.80
N PHE A 52 13.65 -32.05 -24.76
CA PHE A 52 12.98 -31.20 -25.76
C PHE A 52 12.04 -30.17 -25.14
N ILE A 53 11.20 -30.60 -24.19
CA ILE A 53 10.26 -29.68 -23.50
C ILE A 53 11.04 -28.63 -22.70
N TYR A 54 12.07 -29.05 -21.95
CA TYR A 54 12.87 -28.10 -21.20
C TYR A 54 13.65 -27.13 -22.09
N SER A 55 14.09 -27.56 -23.28
CA SER A 55 14.72 -26.63 -24.25
C SER A 55 13.74 -25.58 -24.74
N GLU A 56 12.50 -25.98 -25.09
CA GLU A 56 11.45 -25.03 -25.51
C GLU A 56 11.09 -24.05 -24.39
N VAL A 57 10.88 -24.55 -23.18
CA VAL A 57 10.60 -23.72 -21.97
C VAL A 57 11.75 -22.75 -21.68
N SER A 58 12.99 -23.21 -21.76
CA SER A 58 14.18 -22.40 -21.49
C SER A 58 14.32 -21.25 -22.47
N ILE A 59 14.12 -21.51 -23.77
CA ILE A 59 14.17 -20.47 -24.81
C ILE A 59 13.13 -19.37 -24.53
N VAL A 60 11.88 -19.76 -24.28
CA VAL A 60 10.81 -18.82 -23.97
C VAL A 60 11.10 -18.01 -22.69
N CYS A 61 11.56 -18.68 -21.63
CA CYS A 61 11.91 -18.01 -20.38
C CYS A 61 13.10 -17.05 -20.53
N ILE A 62 14.12 -17.39 -21.32
CA ILE A 62 15.27 -16.51 -21.59
C ILE A 62 14.83 -15.27 -22.37
N ILE A 63 14.03 -15.46 -23.44
CA ILE A 63 13.49 -14.32 -24.21
C ILE A 63 12.65 -13.42 -23.33
N ALA A 64 11.74 -14.01 -22.53
CA ALA A 64 10.89 -13.26 -21.59
C ALA A 64 11.72 -12.53 -20.53
N PHE A 65 12.80 -13.14 -20.05
CA PHE A 65 13.71 -12.54 -19.07
C PHE A 65 14.45 -11.33 -19.67
N VAL A 66 14.98 -11.45 -20.88
CA VAL A 66 15.62 -10.31 -21.58
C VAL A 66 14.63 -9.19 -21.78
N ALA A 67 13.41 -9.50 -22.22
CA ALA A 67 12.34 -8.52 -22.36
C ALA A 67 11.99 -7.85 -21.01
N ALA A 68 11.91 -8.64 -19.92
CA ALA A 68 11.65 -8.11 -18.58
C ALA A 68 12.74 -7.16 -18.10
N VAL A 69 14.02 -7.46 -18.35
CA VAL A 69 15.15 -6.59 -18.01
C VAL A 69 15.05 -5.27 -18.80
N LEU A 70 14.74 -5.34 -20.08
CA LEU A 70 14.55 -4.13 -20.92
C LEU A 70 13.38 -3.27 -20.44
N ILE A 71 12.22 -3.90 -20.15
CA ILE A 71 11.04 -3.19 -19.63
C ILE A 71 11.36 -2.56 -18.27
N THR A 72 12.10 -3.26 -17.40
CA THR A 72 12.53 -2.73 -16.10
C THR A 72 13.45 -1.52 -16.28
N ALA A 73 14.43 -1.60 -17.16
CA ALA A 73 15.33 -0.49 -17.44
C ALA A 73 14.60 0.75 -18.00
N MET A 74 13.64 0.54 -18.89
CA MET A 74 12.81 1.62 -19.45
C MET A 74 11.82 2.19 -18.41
N GLY A 75 11.29 1.35 -17.52
CA GLY A 75 10.33 1.75 -16.49
C GLY A 75 10.98 2.36 -15.23
N LEU A 76 12.30 2.22 -15.07
CA LEU A 76 13.02 2.66 -13.87
C LEU A 76 12.86 4.17 -13.57
N PRO A 77 12.93 5.09 -14.54
CA PRO A 77 12.70 6.52 -14.28
C PRO A 77 11.28 6.79 -13.76
N PHE A 78 10.27 6.14 -14.34
CA PHE A 78 8.88 6.25 -13.90
C PHE A 78 8.72 5.68 -12.49
N PHE A 79 9.34 4.54 -12.20
CA PHE A 79 9.31 3.92 -10.89
C PHE A 79 9.98 4.81 -9.82
N ASN A 80 11.12 5.42 -10.14
CA ASN A 80 11.81 6.36 -9.26
C ASN A 80 10.94 7.57 -8.91
N GLN A 81 10.27 8.16 -9.90
CA GLN A 81 9.30 9.24 -9.65
C GLN A 81 8.12 8.79 -8.79
N LEU A 82 7.64 7.54 -9.00
CA LEU A 82 6.50 7.01 -8.26
C LEU A 82 6.78 6.87 -6.76
N ILE A 83 7.98 6.42 -6.39
CA ILE A 83 8.37 6.13 -4.99
C ILE A 83 9.27 7.21 -4.38
N ASN A 84 9.53 8.28 -5.12
CA ASN A 84 10.43 9.38 -4.72
C ASN A 84 11.82 8.87 -4.27
N LYS A 85 12.45 8.01 -5.11
CA LYS A 85 13.79 7.45 -4.86
C LYS A 85 14.60 7.40 -6.14
N ASP A 86 15.92 7.53 -6.02
CA ASP A 86 16.88 7.43 -7.11
C ASP A 86 17.57 6.06 -7.10
N ILE A 87 16.94 5.09 -7.77
CA ILE A 87 17.55 3.78 -8.03
C ILE A 87 18.23 3.86 -9.39
N ASN A 88 19.55 3.69 -9.43
CA ASN A 88 20.34 3.74 -10.65
C ASN A 88 20.47 2.35 -11.30
N LEU A 89 20.70 2.33 -12.62
CA LEU A 89 20.97 1.10 -13.37
C LEU A 89 22.20 0.34 -12.83
N GLU A 90 23.18 1.04 -12.26
CA GLU A 90 24.33 0.44 -11.58
C GLU A 90 23.92 -0.43 -10.38
N THR A 91 22.85 -0.05 -9.69
CA THR A 91 22.29 -0.86 -8.58
C THR A 91 21.74 -2.20 -9.11
N LEU A 92 21.15 -2.22 -10.31
CA LEU A 92 20.68 -3.44 -10.98
C LEU A 92 21.85 -4.30 -11.49
N ALA A 93 22.98 -3.69 -11.80
CA ALA A 93 24.21 -4.37 -12.22
C ALA A 93 25.02 -4.98 -11.05
N ASN A 94 24.57 -4.79 -9.79
CA ASN A 94 25.22 -5.39 -8.64
C ASN A 94 25.20 -6.93 -8.72
N ALA A 95 26.34 -7.56 -8.41
CA ALA A 95 26.49 -9.02 -8.47
C ALA A 95 25.46 -9.79 -7.65
N GLN A 96 24.99 -9.24 -6.53
CA GLN A 96 23.94 -9.89 -5.71
C GLN A 96 22.59 -9.86 -6.42
N VAL A 97 22.24 -8.75 -7.07
CA VAL A 97 20.99 -8.58 -7.84
C VAL A 97 21.02 -9.50 -9.06
N ILE A 98 22.13 -9.56 -9.79
CA ILE A 98 22.29 -10.45 -10.94
C ILE A 98 22.16 -11.92 -10.52
N LYS A 99 22.78 -12.33 -9.39
CA LYS A 99 22.61 -13.67 -8.84
C LYS A 99 21.15 -13.98 -8.50
N ALA A 100 20.43 -13.04 -7.87
CA ALA A 100 19.02 -13.20 -7.56
C ALA A 100 18.18 -13.38 -8.85
N PHE A 101 18.44 -12.60 -9.89
CA PHE A 101 17.77 -12.73 -11.17
C PHE A 101 18.03 -14.06 -11.86
N ILE A 102 19.27 -14.55 -11.83
CA ILE A 102 19.63 -15.87 -12.36
C ILE A 102 18.90 -16.97 -11.60
N VAL A 103 18.85 -16.88 -10.26
CA VAL A 103 18.14 -17.86 -9.42
C VAL A 103 16.65 -17.86 -9.75
N VAL A 104 16.02 -16.70 -9.88
CA VAL A 104 14.62 -16.57 -10.28
C VAL A 104 14.38 -17.18 -11.65
N LEU A 105 15.23 -16.92 -12.63
CA LEU A 105 15.16 -17.52 -13.98
C LEU A 105 15.23 -19.04 -13.92
N LEU A 106 16.21 -19.59 -13.18
CA LEU A 106 16.38 -21.04 -13.04
C LEU A 106 15.20 -21.71 -12.34
N ILE A 107 14.65 -21.08 -11.28
CA ILE A 107 13.44 -21.54 -10.60
C ILE A 107 12.25 -21.52 -11.56
N THR A 108 12.09 -20.45 -12.33
CA THR A 108 11.00 -20.31 -13.32
C THR A 108 11.07 -21.40 -14.39
N ILE A 109 12.25 -21.63 -14.98
CA ILE A 109 12.46 -22.70 -15.97
C ILE A 109 12.18 -24.07 -15.33
N GLY A 110 12.72 -24.33 -14.14
CA GLY A 110 12.56 -25.59 -13.43
C GLY A 110 11.10 -25.90 -13.16
N LEU A 111 10.39 -25.00 -12.49
CA LEU A 111 8.98 -25.20 -12.10
C LEU A 111 8.05 -25.26 -13.31
N SER A 112 8.26 -24.40 -14.31
CA SER A 112 7.39 -24.35 -15.51
C SER A 112 7.53 -25.56 -16.39
N GLY A 113 8.72 -26.18 -16.43
CA GLY A 113 8.99 -27.38 -17.25
C GLY A 113 8.53 -28.69 -16.63
N VAL A 114 8.46 -28.79 -15.27
CA VAL A 114 8.17 -30.04 -14.57
C VAL A 114 6.84 -30.66 -15.01
N TYR A 115 5.76 -29.92 -14.96
CA TYR A 115 4.42 -30.45 -15.23
C TYR A 115 4.24 -30.93 -16.68
N PRO A 116 4.54 -30.11 -17.72
CA PRO A 116 4.48 -30.55 -19.11
C PRO A 116 5.40 -31.75 -19.37
N ALA A 117 6.63 -31.75 -18.85
CA ALA A 117 7.58 -32.82 -19.03
C ALA A 117 7.08 -34.15 -18.45
N VAL A 118 6.53 -34.13 -17.22
CA VAL A 118 5.99 -35.34 -16.56
C VAL A 118 4.75 -35.84 -17.30
N VAL A 119 3.84 -34.95 -17.68
CA VAL A 119 2.59 -35.33 -18.35
C VAL A 119 2.88 -35.92 -19.73
N LEU A 120 3.61 -35.19 -20.59
CA LEU A 120 3.86 -35.61 -21.98
C LEU A 120 4.79 -36.84 -22.09
N SER A 121 5.75 -36.99 -21.17
CA SER A 121 6.65 -38.15 -21.17
C SER A 121 5.95 -39.46 -20.81
N ARG A 122 4.79 -39.44 -20.15
CA ARG A 122 4.03 -40.63 -19.73
C ARG A 122 3.17 -41.25 -20.83
N TYR A 123 2.82 -40.50 -21.89
CA TYR A 123 1.97 -41.03 -22.97
C TYR A 123 2.71 -42.10 -23.80
N SER A 124 1.97 -43.22 -24.09
CA SER A 124 2.46 -44.24 -25.00
C SER A 124 2.25 -43.80 -26.46
N PRO A 125 3.09 -44.24 -27.41
CA PRO A 125 2.95 -43.96 -28.84
C PRO A 125 1.56 -44.27 -29.38
N VAL A 126 1.00 -45.42 -28.98
CA VAL A 126 -0.33 -45.93 -29.44
C VAL A 126 -1.46 -44.99 -28.96
N GLN A 127 -1.41 -44.53 -27.72
CA GLN A 127 -2.39 -43.61 -27.17
C GLN A 127 -2.32 -42.23 -27.84
N SER A 128 -1.10 -41.80 -28.18
CA SER A 128 -0.84 -40.51 -28.84
C SER A 128 -1.37 -40.46 -30.27
N ILE A 129 -1.29 -41.59 -30.99
CA ILE A 129 -1.74 -41.69 -32.41
C ILE A 129 -3.26 -41.95 -32.52
N ARG A 130 -3.85 -42.72 -31.61
CA ARG A 130 -5.29 -43.05 -31.63
C ARG A 130 -6.20 -41.91 -31.12
N GLY A 131 -5.67 -40.79 -30.74
CA GLY A 131 -6.48 -39.63 -30.29
C GLY A 131 -7.29 -39.89 -29.01
N ALA A 132 -6.90 -40.90 -28.17
CA ALA A 132 -7.59 -41.25 -26.94
C ALA A 132 -7.35 -40.21 -25.82
N PHE A 133 -7.79 -38.98 -26.08
CA PHE A 133 -7.61 -37.83 -25.16
C PHE A 133 -8.52 -37.88 -23.93
N SER A 134 -9.47 -38.86 -23.87
CA SER A 134 -10.53 -38.92 -22.85
C SER A 134 -10.02 -39.35 -21.45
N GLN A 135 -8.82 -39.92 -21.32
CA GLN A 135 -8.35 -40.52 -20.06
C GLN A 135 -7.55 -39.61 -19.14
N VAL A 136 -7.35 -38.34 -19.48
CA VAL A 136 -6.69 -37.39 -18.53
C VAL A 136 -7.73 -36.79 -17.55
N ARG A 137 -8.39 -37.68 -16.81
CA ARG A 137 -9.38 -37.30 -15.78
C ARG A 137 -8.79 -36.42 -14.68
N ASN A 138 -7.47 -36.53 -14.40
CA ASN A 138 -6.78 -35.75 -13.37
C ASN A 138 -6.21 -34.41 -13.88
N GLY A 139 -6.04 -34.19 -15.19
CA GLY A 139 -5.54 -32.94 -15.74
C GLY A 139 -6.50 -31.76 -15.58
N GLY A 140 -7.81 -32.04 -15.45
CA GLY A 140 -8.83 -31.03 -15.22
C GLY A 140 -8.76 -30.42 -13.81
N LEU A 141 -8.55 -31.25 -12.79
CA LEU A 141 -8.46 -30.78 -11.39
C LEU A 141 -7.25 -29.89 -11.16
N PHE A 142 -6.07 -30.31 -11.69
CA PHE A 142 -4.85 -29.52 -11.57
C PHE A 142 -5.00 -28.16 -12.24
N ARG A 143 -5.53 -28.12 -13.44
CA ARG A 143 -5.76 -26.86 -14.16
C ARG A 143 -6.76 -25.94 -13.43
N ASN A 144 -7.85 -26.50 -12.89
CA ASN A 144 -8.79 -25.72 -12.09
C ASN A 144 -8.11 -25.15 -10.83
N ALA A 145 -7.25 -25.93 -10.17
CA ALA A 145 -6.47 -25.46 -9.03
C ALA A 145 -5.52 -24.31 -9.41
N LEU A 146 -4.89 -24.38 -10.59
CA LEU A 146 -4.05 -23.26 -11.10
C LEU A 146 -4.88 -22.00 -11.33
N VAL A 147 -6.04 -22.12 -11.93
CA VAL A 147 -6.94 -20.97 -12.15
C VAL A 147 -7.43 -20.40 -10.83
N ILE A 148 -7.87 -21.24 -9.91
CA ILE A 148 -8.31 -20.80 -8.56
C ILE A 148 -7.18 -20.06 -7.84
N SER A 149 -5.93 -20.53 -7.89
CA SER A 149 -4.81 -19.85 -7.24
C SER A 149 -4.50 -18.47 -7.83
N VAL A 150 -4.66 -18.29 -9.15
CA VAL A 150 -4.55 -16.97 -9.79
C VAL A 150 -5.68 -16.03 -9.35
N PHE A 151 -6.91 -16.52 -9.24
CA PHE A 151 -8.03 -15.75 -8.70
C PHE A 151 -7.80 -15.38 -7.23
N ILE A 152 -7.31 -16.32 -6.39
CA ILE A 152 -7.00 -16.06 -4.97
C ILE A 152 -6.02 -14.90 -4.84
N SER A 153 -4.91 -14.94 -5.58
CA SER A 153 -3.89 -13.88 -5.51
C SER A 153 -4.44 -12.53 -5.99
N SER A 154 -5.22 -12.51 -7.07
CA SER A 154 -5.80 -11.28 -7.60
C SER A 154 -6.82 -10.65 -6.65
N ILE A 155 -7.73 -11.47 -6.07
CA ILE A 155 -8.71 -11.01 -5.08
C ILE A 155 -8.01 -10.52 -3.80
N ALA A 156 -7.01 -11.25 -3.31
CA ALA A 156 -6.28 -10.88 -2.11
C ALA A 156 -5.51 -9.56 -2.28
N LEU A 157 -4.80 -9.38 -3.40
CA LEU A 157 -4.08 -8.14 -3.70
C LEU A 157 -5.00 -6.94 -3.88
N LEU A 158 -6.12 -7.12 -4.59
CA LEU A 158 -7.09 -6.04 -4.75
C LEU A 158 -7.76 -5.67 -3.42
N SER A 159 -8.11 -6.66 -2.60
CA SER A 159 -8.63 -6.43 -1.24
C SER A 159 -7.63 -5.66 -0.38
N ALA A 160 -6.35 -6.06 -0.41
CA ALA A 160 -5.28 -5.36 0.30
C ALA A 160 -5.16 -3.90 -0.17
N THR A 161 -5.19 -3.66 -1.49
CA THR A 161 -5.17 -2.31 -2.07
C THR A 161 -6.32 -1.45 -1.55
N LEU A 162 -7.55 -1.99 -1.54
CA LEU A 162 -8.73 -1.26 -1.06
C LEU A 162 -8.65 -0.94 0.44
N ILE A 163 -8.17 -1.89 1.26
CA ILE A 163 -7.99 -1.70 2.71
C ILE A 163 -6.94 -0.63 2.98
N ILE A 164 -5.78 -0.69 2.32
CA ILE A 164 -4.71 0.30 2.47
C ILE A 164 -5.19 1.69 2.05
N ASN A 165 -5.90 1.79 0.92
CA ASN A 165 -6.50 3.04 0.47
C ASN A 165 -7.46 3.63 1.51
N LYS A 166 -8.32 2.79 2.10
CA LYS A 166 -9.28 3.22 3.12
C LYS A 166 -8.57 3.68 4.39
N GLN A 167 -7.50 2.97 4.82
CA GLN A 167 -6.70 3.35 5.99
C GLN A 167 -5.97 4.68 5.79
N ILE A 168 -5.32 4.87 4.63
CA ILE A 168 -4.61 6.13 4.35
C ILE A 168 -5.58 7.31 4.32
N ARG A 169 -6.74 7.16 3.65
CA ARG A 169 -7.77 8.20 3.65
C ARG A 169 -8.30 8.50 5.06
N TYR A 170 -8.44 7.48 5.89
CA TYR A 170 -8.82 7.66 7.28
C TYR A 170 -7.78 8.50 8.04
N LEU A 171 -6.48 8.18 7.89
CA LEU A 171 -5.40 8.93 8.53
C LEU A 171 -5.27 10.38 8.01
N GLN A 172 -5.49 10.60 6.72
CA GLN A 172 -5.47 11.95 6.11
C GLN A 172 -6.58 12.85 6.63
N ASN A 173 -7.76 12.27 6.90
CA ASN A 173 -8.94 12.97 7.38
C ASN A 173 -9.10 12.90 8.90
N LEU A 174 -8.08 12.43 9.61
CA LEU A 174 -8.12 12.33 11.07
C LEU A 174 -8.14 13.72 11.67
N ASP A 175 -9.07 13.94 12.61
CA ASP A 175 -9.01 15.11 13.47
C ASP A 175 -7.76 15.04 14.34
N LEU A 176 -6.88 16.01 14.18
CA LEU A 176 -5.64 16.12 14.93
C LEU A 176 -5.82 16.75 16.31
N GLY A 177 -7.00 17.32 16.60
CA GLY A 177 -7.26 18.09 17.81
C GLY A 177 -6.72 19.52 17.75
N PHE A 178 -6.20 19.93 16.58
CA PHE A 178 -5.74 21.29 16.29
C PHE A 178 -5.81 21.60 14.80
N GLU A 179 -5.85 22.86 14.42
CA GLU A 179 -5.80 23.27 13.02
C GLU A 179 -4.38 23.34 12.49
N LYS A 180 -4.08 22.48 11.49
CA LYS A 180 -2.81 22.50 10.75
C LYS A 180 -2.84 23.38 9.51
N GLU A 181 -4.04 23.61 8.96
CA GLU A 181 -4.22 24.33 7.70
C GLU A 181 -3.78 25.78 7.82
N ARG A 182 -3.00 26.22 6.87
CA ARG A 182 -2.50 27.61 6.82
C ARG A 182 -1.71 28.04 8.07
N VAL A 183 -1.13 27.10 8.80
CA VAL A 183 -0.13 27.36 9.83
C VAL A 183 1.24 27.17 9.24
N VAL A 184 2.02 28.24 9.21
CA VAL A 184 3.42 28.24 8.77
C VAL A 184 4.27 28.39 9.98
N TYR A 185 5.35 27.65 10.06
CA TYR A 185 6.31 27.84 11.13
C TYR A 185 7.74 28.00 10.58
N PHE A 186 8.57 28.67 11.34
CA PHE A 186 9.99 28.85 11.05
C PHE A 186 10.82 28.83 12.33
N ARG A 187 12.10 28.52 12.18
CA ARG A 187 13.03 28.48 13.29
C ARG A 187 13.47 29.90 13.69
N LEU A 188 13.49 30.18 14.97
CA LEU A 188 14.07 31.40 15.50
C LEU A 188 15.60 31.23 15.60
N ASN A 189 16.35 31.95 14.78
CA ASN A 189 17.79 31.88 14.70
C ASN A 189 18.44 33.18 15.25
N GLY A 190 19.68 33.12 15.70
CA GLY A 190 20.48 34.29 16.08
C GLY A 190 19.77 35.23 17.09
N ASN A 191 19.70 36.51 16.76
CA ASN A 191 19.04 37.52 17.57
C ASN A 191 17.54 37.37 17.68
N MET A 192 16.91 36.64 16.74
CA MET A 192 15.48 36.35 16.78
C MET A 192 15.06 35.62 18.07
N LYS A 193 15.93 34.77 18.63
CA LYS A 193 15.66 34.07 19.88
C LYS A 193 15.61 34.99 21.10
N GLN A 194 16.30 36.12 21.04
CA GLN A 194 16.36 37.07 22.15
C GLN A 194 15.17 38.03 22.18
N GLN A 195 14.51 38.21 21.02
CA GLN A 195 13.41 39.17 20.87
C GLN A 195 12.19 38.56 20.14
N PRO A 196 11.69 37.40 20.57
CA PRO A 196 10.60 36.75 19.86
C PRO A 196 9.30 37.55 19.81
N ASN A 197 9.00 38.30 20.89
CA ASN A 197 7.84 39.16 20.96
C ASN A 197 7.89 40.34 19.95
N ALA A 198 9.10 40.89 19.69
CA ALA A 198 9.28 41.94 18.71
C ALA A 198 8.97 41.41 17.29
N ILE A 199 9.43 40.18 16.98
CA ILE A 199 9.12 39.53 15.70
C ILE A 199 7.62 39.27 15.57
N LYS A 200 6.99 38.72 16.59
CA LYS A 200 5.56 38.45 16.66
C LYS A 200 4.76 39.73 16.37
N ASN A 201 5.08 40.82 17.08
CA ASN A 201 4.40 42.09 16.88
C ASN A 201 4.63 42.69 15.48
N MET A 202 5.86 42.55 14.95
CA MET A 202 6.18 42.97 13.59
C MET A 202 5.37 42.19 12.55
N LEU A 203 5.26 40.88 12.69
CA LEU A 203 4.48 40.05 11.77
C LEU A 203 2.99 40.40 11.83
N LEU A 204 2.42 40.58 13.01
CA LEU A 204 1.02 40.95 13.23
C LEU A 204 0.61 42.32 12.65
N THR A 205 1.57 43.12 12.17
CA THR A 205 1.23 44.35 11.41
C THR A 205 0.65 44.06 10.03
N ASN A 206 0.86 42.83 9.50
CA ASN A 206 0.24 42.41 8.25
C ASN A 206 -1.17 41.87 8.53
N PRO A 207 -2.24 42.42 7.91
CA PRO A 207 -3.63 42.04 8.17
C PRO A 207 -3.95 40.59 7.76
N ASN A 208 -3.13 39.98 6.88
CA ASN A 208 -3.28 38.58 6.47
C ASN A 208 -2.63 37.61 7.47
N ILE A 209 -2.01 38.09 8.55
CA ILE A 209 -1.51 37.28 9.66
C ILE A 209 -2.51 37.31 10.80
N VAL A 210 -3.21 36.20 11.02
CA VAL A 210 -4.32 36.09 11.98
C VAL A 210 -3.79 36.01 13.43
N SER A 211 -2.73 35.25 13.63
CA SER A 211 -2.06 35.07 14.93
C SER A 211 -0.67 34.53 14.74
N ALA A 212 0.16 34.72 15.76
CA ALA A 212 1.51 34.13 15.83
C ALA A 212 1.79 33.73 17.28
N SER A 213 2.51 32.60 17.46
CA SER A 213 2.88 32.07 18.75
C SER A 213 4.29 31.50 18.71
N THR A 214 5.03 31.68 19.78
CA THR A 214 6.30 30.99 19.98
C THR A 214 6.06 29.58 20.50
N ILE A 215 6.83 28.63 20.00
CA ILE A 215 6.75 27.22 20.37
C ILE A 215 8.13 26.59 20.51
N SER A 216 8.27 25.61 21.36
CA SER A 216 9.53 24.86 21.48
C SER A 216 9.79 23.96 20.28
N HIS A 217 8.75 23.29 19.80
CA HIS A 217 8.76 22.35 18.65
C HIS A 217 7.43 22.43 17.92
N PRO A 218 7.40 22.21 16.60
CA PRO A 218 6.13 22.02 15.90
C PRO A 218 5.47 20.72 16.37
N PRO A 219 4.13 20.61 16.35
CA PRO A 219 3.41 19.39 16.75
C PRO A 219 3.83 18.13 15.98
N SER A 220 4.32 18.30 14.77
CA SER A 220 4.84 17.24 13.89
C SER A 220 6.17 16.63 14.37
N ALA A 221 6.96 17.37 15.17
CA ALA A 221 8.31 16.99 15.57
C ALA A 221 8.57 17.27 17.08
N MET A 222 7.62 16.89 17.93
CA MET A 222 7.79 16.98 19.37
C MET A 222 8.83 15.98 19.87
N GLY A 223 9.98 16.46 20.32
CA GLY A 223 11.09 15.63 20.79
C GLY A 223 11.35 15.72 22.29
N ASN A 224 10.84 16.74 22.97
CA ASN A 224 11.08 16.96 24.41
C ASN A 224 10.05 16.16 25.22
N ASN A 225 10.53 15.11 25.90
CA ASN A 225 9.71 14.31 26.80
C ASN A 225 10.50 13.91 28.02
N GLY A 226 9.82 13.59 29.11
CA GLY A 226 10.45 13.22 30.36
C GLY A 226 9.55 12.40 31.27
N GLN A 227 10.20 11.72 32.19
CA GLN A 227 9.61 11.00 33.30
C GLN A 227 9.79 11.79 34.61
N GLY A 228 9.32 11.25 35.71
CA GLY A 228 9.52 11.86 37.04
C GLY A 228 8.36 12.75 37.48
N TRP A 229 7.23 12.72 36.80
CA TRP A 229 6.01 13.40 37.19
C TRP A 229 5.41 12.78 38.44
N GLN A 230 5.01 13.60 39.42
CA GLN A 230 4.38 13.19 40.67
C GLN A 230 3.04 13.89 40.84
N TRP A 231 2.10 13.15 41.41
CA TRP A 231 0.77 13.65 41.76
C TRP A 231 0.18 12.84 42.93
N GLU A 232 -0.84 13.37 43.55
CA GLU A 232 -1.53 12.72 44.65
C GLU A 232 -2.13 11.35 44.21
N ASN A 233 -1.81 10.31 45.00
CA ASN A 233 -2.21 8.91 44.73
C ASN A 233 -1.60 8.26 43.50
N LYS A 234 -0.48 8.76 42.99
CA LYS A 234 0.27 8.11 41.89
C LYS A 234 0.79 6.74 42.35
N PRO A 235 0.55 5.65 41.58
CA PRO A 235 1.16 4.34 41.87
C PRO A 235 2.70 4.41 41.83
N LEU A 236 3.37 3.71 42.76
CA LEU A 236 4.84 3.78 42.92
C LEU A 236 5.61 3.29 41.69
N ASP A 237 5.08 2.28 41.02
CA ASP A 237 5.72 1.65 39.86
C ASP A 237 5.25 2.24 38.51
N PHE A 238 4.48 3.34 38.54
CA PHE A 238 3.94 3.98 37.34
C PHE A 238 4.66 5.30 37.07
N ASP A 239 5.44 5.34 35.99
CA ASP A 239 6.15 6.55 35.58
C ASP A 239 6.01 6.81 34.07
N PRO A 240 4.92 7.49 33.66
CA PRO A 240 4.63 7.73 32.26
C PRO A 240 5.59 8.71 31.64
N LEU A 241 5.91 8.48 30.37
CA LEU A 241 6.64 9.43 29.55
C LEU A 241 5.68 10.54 29.10
N VAL A 242 5.89 11.75 29.53
CA VAL A 242 5.06 12.93 29.20
C VAL A 242 5.82 13.84 28.26
N PHE A 243 5.18 14.28 27.20
CA PHE A 243 5.74 15.25 26.27
C PHE A 243 5.62 16.67 26.87
N ASN A 244 6.74 17.38 26.92
CA ASN A 244 6.81 18.73 27.44
C ASN A 244 6.85 19.72 26.28
N TRP A 245 5.85 20.56 26.21
CA TRP A 245 5.70 21.54 25.14
C TRP A 245 5.72 22.94 25.73
N ASN A 246 6.54 23.83 25.18
CA ASN A 246 6.50 25.22 25.57
C ASN A 246 5.81 26.02 24.48
N GLY A 247 4.90 26.90 24.89
CA GLY A 247 4.20 27.81 24.01
C GLY A 247 3.73 29.05 24.76
N ASP A 248 3.68 30.17 24.04
CA ASP A 248 3.16 31.41 24.62
C ASP A 248 1.62 31.39 24.70
N PRO A 249 0.96 32.37 25.34
CA PRO A 249 -0.49 32.41 25.51
C PRO A 249 -1.29 32.36 24.20
N ASP A 250 -0.71 32.83 23.08
CA ASP A 250 -1.38 32.83 21.78
C ASP A 250 -1.35 31.47 21.06
N LEU A 251 -0.71 30.45 21.65
CA LEU A 251 -0.67 29.10 21.09
C LEU A 251 -2.08 28.54 20.85
N VAL A 252 -2.97 28.69 21.82
CA VAL A 252 -4.38 28.27 21.68
C VAL A 252 -5.04 28.87 20.47
N LYS A 253 -4.85 30.17 20.24
CA LYS A 253 -5.44 30.89 19.10
C LYS A 253 -4.78 30.48 17.78
N THR A 254 -3.47 30.25 17.79
CA THR A 254 -2.69 29.96 16.58
C THR A 254 -2.96 28.56 16.06
N LEU A 255 -3.08 27.57 16.94
CA LEU A 255 -3.38 26.20 16.61
C LEU A 255 -4.84 25.81 16.85
N GLN A 256 -5.68 26.72 17.35
CA GLN A 256 -7.08 26.51 17.70
C GLN A 256 -7.27 25.29 18.62
N LEU A 257 -6.47 25.22 19.68
CA LEU A 257 -6.58 24.16 20.68
C LEU A 257 -7.89 24.29 21.46
N HIS A 258 -8.63 23.20 21.64
CA HIS A 258 -9.89 23.18 22.36
C HIS A 258 -9.65 22.89 23.84
N MET A 259 -10.01 23.82 24.70
CA MET A 259 -9.95 23.63 26.17
C MET A 259 -11.19 22.86 26.63
N SER A 260 -10.99 21.78 27.40
CA SER A 260 -12.07 21.00 28.03
C SER A 260 -12.36 21.41 29.47
N GLU A 261 -11.35 21.93 30.20
CA GLU A 261 -11.50 22.42 31.59
C GLU A 261 -10.53 23.58 31.82
N GLY A 262 -10.95 24.59 32.59
CA GLY A 262 -10.11 25.73 32.95
C GLY A 262 -9.78 26.66 31.78
N SER A 263 -8.61 27.28 31.80
CA SER A 263 -8.12 28.19 30.79
C SER A 263 -6.68 27.88 30.42
N PHE A 264 -6.25 28.37 29.25
CA PHE A 264 -4.84 28.28 28.86
C PHE A 264 -3.98 29.25 29.68
N LEU A 265 -2.68 29.04 29.66
CA LEU A 265 -1.69 29.83 30.39
C LEU A 265 -1.74 31.33 30.00
N GLN A 266 -1.59 32.23 30.96
CA GLN A 266 -1.49 33.66 30.75
C GLN A 266 -0.07 34.14 31.09
N GLU A 267 0.33 35.32 30.59
CA GLU A 267 1.62 35.89 30.88
C GLU A 267 1.86 35.97 32.40
N GLY A 268 3.06 35.57 32.85
CA GLY A 268 3.45 35.57 34.24
C GLY A 268 3.11 34.28 35.03
N GLN A 269 2.36 33.35 34.46
CA GLN A 269 2.02 32.07 35.12
C GLN A 269 3.11 31.00 34.95
N THR A 270 4.35 31.30 35.33
CA THR A 270 5.53 30.41 35.16
C THR A 270 5.47 29.11 35.98
N HIS A 271 4.72 29.09 37.08
CA HIS A 271 4.46 27.90 37.89
C HIS A 271 3.11 27.22 37.58
N SER A 272 2.61 27.40 36.37
CA SER A 272 1.38 26.77 35.92
C SER A 272 1.65 25.87 34.73
N VAL A 273 0.81 24.85 34.58
CA VAL A 273 0.86 23.88 33.49
C VAL A 273 -0.56 23.66 32.93
N VAL A 274 -0.65 23.47 31.63
CA VAL A 274 -1.87 22.98 30.99
C VAL A 274 -1.57 21.58 30.45
N ILE A 275 -2.44 20.61 30.72
CA ILE A 275 -2.26 19.21 30.34
C ILE A 275 -3.32 18.81 29.32
N ASN A 276 -3.01 17.78 28.51
CA ASN A 276 -4.03 17.22 27.61
C ASN A 276 -4.90 16.18 28.33
N ARG A 277 -6.02 15.81 27.69
CA ARG A 277 -6.99 14.86 28.23
C ARG A 277 -6.37 13.48 28.49
N CYS A 278 -5.45 13.03 27.62
CA CYS A 278 -4.70 11.78 27.83
C CYS A 278 -3.92 11.79 29.14
N PHE A 279 -3.22 12.85 29.46
CA PHE A 279 -2.50 12.99 30.72
C PHE A 279 -3.48 13.06 31.90
N ALA A 280 -4.56 13.82 31.75
CA ALA A 280 -5.62 13.91 32.75
C ALA A 280 -6.22 12.53 33.06
N GLN A 281 -6.48 11.71 32.06
CA GLN A 281 -6.98 10.33 32.25
C GLN A 281 -5.98 9.43 33.00
N LEU A 282 -4.67 9.58 32.74
CA LEU A 282 -3.64 8.84 33.45
C LEU A 282 -3.58 9.21 34.95
N ILE A 283 -3.82 10.48 35.27
CA ILE A 283 -3.89 10.98 36.66
C ILE A 283 -5.16 10.46 37.36
N GLY A 284 -6.30 10.42 36.66
CA GLY A 284 -7.54 9.84 37.16
C GLY A 284 -8.36 10.72 38.10
N TRP A 285 -8.07 12.02 38.19
CA TRP A 285 -8.88 12.94 38.99
C TRP A 285 -10.16 13.37 38.26
N SER A 286 -11.19 13.72 39.03
CA SER A 286 -12.46 14.22 38.47
C SER A 286 -12.42 15.72 38.08
N HIS A 287 -11.56 16.50 38.75
CA HIS A 287 -11.31 17.93 38.48
C HIS A 287 -9.83 18.20 38.59
N PHE A 288 -9.32 19.02 37.71
CA PHE A 288 -7.88 19.26 37.52
C PHE A 288 -7.47 20.69 37.85
N THR A 289 -8.29 21.68 37.53
CA THR A 289 -7.99 23.10 37.72
C THR A 289 -7.67 23.42 39.17
N GLY A 290 -6.53 24.05 39.40
CA GLY A 290 -6.06 24.42 40.73
C GLY A 290 -5.33 23.32 41.50
N LYS A 291 -5.30 22.08 41.01
CA LYS A 291 -4.47 21.00 41.60
C LYS A 291 -3.01 21.12 41.18
N THR A 292 -2.14 20.47 41.93
CA THR A 292 -0.69 20.58 41.76
C THR A 292 -0.12 19.27 41.22
N LEU A 293 0.76 19.38 40.22
CA LEU A 293 1.66 18.34 39.75
C LEU A 293 3.09 18.75 40.07
N SER A 294 3.91 17.80 40.49
CA SER A 294 5.33 18.06 40.74
C SER A 294 6.19 17.33 39.68
N ALA A 295 7.21 18.02 39.18
CA ALA A 295 8.17 17.43 38.27
C ALA A 295 9.52 18.17 38.42
N TRP A 296 10.60 17.38 38.42
CA TRP A 296 11.99 17.88 38.47
C TRP A 296 12.28 18.88 39.64
N GLY A 297 11.60 18.64 40.78
CA GLY A 297 11.77 19.46 41.99
C GLY A 297 10.94 20.76 41.99
N ASN A 298 10.09 20.98 41.05
CA ASN A 298 9.18 22.14 40.96
C ASN A 298 7.73 21.68 41.03
N ASP A 299 6.90 22.51 41.63
CA ASP A 299 5.45 22.34 41.71
C ASP A 299 4.75 23.24 40.66
N TYR A 300 3.84 22.65 39.91
CA TYR A 300 3.08 23.33 38.86
C TYR A 300 1.59 23.21 39.14
N GLN A 301 0.91 24.33 39.19
CA GLN A 301 -0.58 24.34 39.30
C GLN A 301 -1.19 24.12 37.95
N ILE A 302 -2.17 23.19 37.87
CA ILE A 302 -2.91 22.95 36.64
C ILE A 302 -3.86 24.12 36.37
N ALA A 303 -3.62 24.87 35.29
CA ALA A 303 -4.47 25.99 34.87
C ALA A 303 -5.67 25.50 34.03
N GLY A 304 -5.50 24.40 33.31
CA GLY A 304 -6.56 23.84 32.50
C GLY A 304 -6.19 22.53 31.83
N VAL A 305 -7.16 21.95 31.18
CA VAL A 305 -7.03 20.72 30.38
C VAL A 305 -7.51 21.01 28.97
N PHE A 306 -6.73 20.64 27.95
CA PHE A 306 -7.13 20.71 26.54
C PHE A 306 -7.40 19.32 25.97
N GLU A 307 -8.19 19.26 24.91
CA GLU A 307 -8.49 18.01 24.20
C GLU A 307 -7.20 17.42 23.59
N ASP A 308 -7.25 16.13 23.36
CA ASP A 308 -6.08 15.40 22.86
C ASP A 308 -5.69 15.87 21.45
N ILE A 309 -4.39 16.06 21.27
CA ILE A 309 -3.80 16.35 19.97
C ILE A 309 -2.93 15.17 19.50
N ASN A 310 -2.87 14.99 18.18
CA ASN A 310 -2.00 14.00 17.59
C ASN A 310 -0.65 14.64 17.25
N ILE A 311 0.40 14.11 17.85
CA ILE A 311 1.78 14.56 17.66
C ILE A 311 2.63 13.44 17.07
N ASN A 312 3.68 13.80 16.35
CA ASN A 312 4.72 12.90 15.84
C ASN A 312 4.26 11.74 14.93
N SER A 313 2.99 11.42 14.86
CA SER A 313 2.47 10.31 14.05
C SER A 313 0.96 10.40 13.91
N LEU A 314 0.46 10.28 12.68
CA LEU A 314 -0.98 10.29 12.39
C LEU A 314 -1.70 9.01 12.86
N GLY A 315 -0.99 7.89 12.92
CA GLY A 315 -1.54 6.59 13.31
C GLY A 315 -1.11 6.10 14.69
N GLY A 316 -0.36 6.92 15.43
CA GLY A 316 0.16 6.60 16.76
C GLY A 316 -0.91 6.67 17.87
N ALA A 317 -0.57 6.12 19.03
CA ALA A 317 -1.37 6.32 20.23
C ALA A 317 -1.26 7.79 20.69
N THR A 318 -2.35 8.31 21.24
CA THR A 318 -2.35 9.61 21.88
C THR A 318 -1.37 9.61 23.03
N GLN A 319 -0.58 10.68 23.14
CA GLN A 319 0.48 10.80 24.13
C GLN A 319 0.08 11.81 25.23
N PRO A 320 0.51 11.61 26.48
CA PRO A 320 0.34 12.61 27.52
C PRO A 320 1.23 13.82 27.24
N ILE A 321 0.66 15.02 27.31
CA ILE A 321 1.32 16.30 27.01
C ILE A 321 1.11 17.27 28.17
N ALA A 322 2.18 17.96 28.54
CA ALA A 322 2.17 19.08 29.46
C ALA A 322 2.70 20.32 28.74
N VAL A 323 1.96 21.42 28.78
CA VAL A 323 2.32 22.69 28.15
C VAL A 323 2.70 23.71 29.20
N PHE A 324 3.85 24.34 28.99
CA PHE A 324 4.41 25.37 29.87
C PHE A 324 4.60 26.68 29.12
N LEU A 325 4.59 27.78 29.85
CA LEU A 325 5.12 29.04 29.32
C LEU A 325 6.63 28.95 29.09
N PRO A 326 7.18 29.60 28.07
CA PRO A 326 8.62 29.77 27.91
C PRO A 326 9.22 30.52 29.10
N ASP A 327 10.30 29.99 29.65
CA ASP A 327 11.02 30.63 30.75
C ASP A 327 12.47 30.91 30.35
N GLY A 328 12.96 32.14 30.61
CA GLY A 328 14.35 32.55 30.43
C GLY A 328 14.93 32.32 29.03
N GLY A 329 14.10 32.32 27.98
CA GLY A 329 14.50 32.00 26.59
C GLY A 329 14.52 30.50 26.26
N TRP A 330 14.22 29.65 27.23
CA TRP A 330 14.01 28.22 27.01
C TRP A 330 12.64 27.97 26.40
N GLY A 331 12.61 27.13 25.37
CA GLY A 331 11.33 26.70 24.76
C GLY A 331 10.81 27.60 23.64
N GLN A 332 11.56 28.65 23.23
CA GLN A 332 11.20 29.52 22.09
C GLN A 332 12.13 29.23 20.91
N ASN A 333 11.98 28.06 20.28
CA ASN A 333 12.85 27.67 19.17
C ASN A 333 12.22 27.97 17.81
N PHE A 334 10.90 28.02 17.76
CA PHE A 334 10.15 28.25 16.54
C PHE A 334 9.06 29.30 16.77
N MET A 335 8.61 29.90 15.68
CA MET A 335 7.40 30.70 15.66
C MET A 335 6.41 30.07 14.69
N ALA A 336 5.21 29.79 15.18
CA ALA A 336 4.07 29.35 14.38
C ALA A 336 3.21 30.58 14.06
N VAL A 337 2.80 30.69 12.81
CA VAL A 337 2.04 31.83 12.28
C VAL A 337 0.83 31.30 11.53
N LYS A 338 -0.37 31.66 11.98
CA LYS A 338 -1.62 31.40 11.27
C LYS A 338 -1.86 32.49 10.24
N ILE A 339 -1.99 32.13 8.98
CA ILE A 339 -2.23 33.06 7.88
C ILE A 339 -3.66 32.95 7.35
N ALA A 340 -4.18 34.07 6.82
CA ALA A 340 -5.48 34.12 6.17
C ALA A 340 -5.48 33.34 4.86
N PRO A 341 -6.65 32.91 4.34
CA PRO A 341 -6.72 32.19 3.07
C PRO A 341 -6.43 33.07 1.84
N GLN A 342 -6.47 34.39 2.00
CA GLN A 342 -6.21 35.36 0.94
C GLN A 342 -4.70 35.65 0.85
N ASP A 343 -4.22 35.90 -0.37
CA ASP A 343 -2.86 36.40 -0.66
C ASP A 343 -1.73 35.63 0.05
N VAL A 344 -1.84 34.29 0.07
CA VAL A 344 -0.91 33.41 0.76
C VAL A 344 0.54 33.64 0.31
N ASP A 345 0.82 33.65 -1.00
CA ASP A 345 2.17 33.84 -1.54
C ASP A 345 2.76 35.20 -1.20
N GLU A 346 1.91 36.25 -1.23
CA GLU A 346 2.34 37.60 -0.84
C GLU A 346 2.65 37.67 0.65
N THR A 347 1.84 37.01 1.47
CA THR A 347 2.08 36.91 2.91
C THR A 347 3.36 36.15 3.24
N LEU A 348 3.62 35.02 2.58
CA LEU A 348 4.88 34.28 2.74
C LEU A 348 6.09 35.12 2.30
N THR A 349 5.99 35.83 1.20
CA THR A 349 7.02 36.74 0.71
C THR A 349 7.29 37.86 1.72
N TYR A 350 6.22 38.43 2.31
CA TYR A 350 6.35 39.41 3.37
C TYR A 350 7.08 38.86 4.59
N ILE A 351 6.69 37.67 5.09
CA ILE A 351 7.34 37.01 6.23
C ILE A 351 8.83 36.81 5.93
N ARG A 352 9.14 36.17 4.79
CA ARG A 352 10.53 35.88 4.39
C ARG A 352 11.36 37.15 4.32
N LYS A 353 10.89 38.20 3.67
CA LYS A 353 11.58 39.49 3.54
C LYS A 353 11.90 40.11 4.92
N LYS A 354 10.97 39.97 5.88
CA LYS A 354 11.17 40.49 7.25
C LYS A 354 12.21 39.70 8.02
N LEU A 355 12.16 38.37 7.91
CA LEU A 355 13.11 37.49 8.57
C LEU A 355 14.54 37.64 7.99
N ASP A 356 14.67 37.72 6.67
CA ASP A 356 15.95 37.91 5.98
C ASP A 356 16.58 39.28 6.33
N ALA A 357 15.76 40.29 6.53
CA ALA A 357 16.24 41.60 6.99
C ALA A 357 16.77 41.58 8.46
N MET A 358 16.22 40.70 9.29
CA MET A 358 16.64 40.57 10.71
C MET A 358 17.85 39.66 10.86
N GLU A 359 17.90 38.57 10.13
CA GLU A 359 18.96 37.56 10.21
C GLU A 359 19.41 37.10 8.83
N PRO A 360 20.16 37.96 8.11
CA PRO A 360 20.59 37.65 6.73
C PRO A 360 21.63 36.53 6.66
N ALA A 361 22.24 36.15 7.79
CA ALA A 361 23.25 35.08 7.86
C ALA A 361 22.61 33.67 7.88
N PHE A 362 21.31 33.57 8.06
CA PHE A 362 20.61 32.29 8.15
C PHE A 362 19.63 32.11 6.98
N ILE A 363 19.46 30.88 6.54
CA ILE A 363 18.38 30.52 5.62
C ILE A 363 17.09 30.40 6.45
N ASN A 364 16.15 31.32 6.21
CA ASN A 364 14.88 31.35 6.92
C ASN A 364 13.82 30.55 6.15
N GLU A 365 13.83 29.24 6.37
CA GLU A 365 12.81 28.35 5.75
C GLU A 365 11.47 28.53 6.43
N LEU A 366 10.44 28.69 5.59
CA LEU A 366 9.05 28.68 6.00
C LEU A 366 8.45 27.33 5.64
N THR A 367 7.95 26.62 6.64
CA THR A 367 7.38 25.28 6.46
C THR A 367 5.91 25.31 6.83
N PHE A 368 5.05 24.79 5.95
CA PHE A 368 3.66 24.56 6.32
C PHE A 368 3.53 23.35 7.23
N LEU A 369 2.75 23.51 8.30
CA LEU A 369 2.52 22.43 9.24
C LEU A 369 1.76 21.26 8.58
N GLU A 370 0.88 21.55 7.62
CA GLU A 370 0.20 20.50 6.84
C GLU A 370 1.13 19.67 5.95
N ASP A 371 2.23 20.26 5.46
CA ASP A 371 3.23 19.55 4.66
C ASP A 371 3.96 18.51 5.49
N ASP A 372 4.29 18.82 6.74
CA ASP A 372 4.92 17.85 7.65
C ASP A 372 4.04 16.61 7.83
N PHE A 373 2.75 16.82 8.11
CA PHE A 373 1.81 15.70 8.28
C PHE A 373 1.57 14.92 6.99
N THR A 374 1.66 15.59 5.85
CA THR A 374 1.61 14.93 4.53
C THR A 374 2.86 14.08 4.30
N GLN A 375 4.04 14.61 4.64
CA GLN A 375 5.30 13.87 4.55
C GLN A 375 5.36 12.65 5.49
N MET A 376 4.73 12.72 6.67
CA MET A 376 4.62 11.56 7.56
C MET A 376 3.91 10.37 6.93
N LEU A 377 3.02 10.60 5.97
CA LEU A 377 2.31 9.54 5.23
C LEU A 377 3.03 9.09 3.95
N GLU A 378 4.18 9.68 3.61
CA GLU A 378 4.91 9.27 2.40
C GLU A 378 5.24 7.78 2.34
N PRO A 379 5.70 7.11 3.44
CA PRO A 379 5.96 5.68 3.41
C PRO A 379 4.71 4.85 3.08
N GLU A 380 3.56 5.23 3.63
CA GLU A 380 2.26 4.59 3.40
C GLU A 380 1.74 4.87 1.99
N ASN A 381 1.88 6.10 1.51
CA ASN A 381 1.53 6.48 0.14
C ASN A 381 2.39 5.70 -0.87
N ASN A 382 3.68 5.53 -0.61
CA ASN A 382 4.56 4.74 -1.46
C ASN A 382 4.20 3.26 -1.43
N LEU A 383 3.85 2.71 -0.25
CA LEU A 383 3.33 1.36 -0.11
C LEU A 383 2.04 1.18 -0.94
N GLN A 384 1.11 2.12 -0.85
CA GLN A 384 -0.14 2.12 -1.62
C GLN A 384 0.12 2.11 -3.14
N LYS A 385 1.00 2.99 -3.63
CA LYS A 385 1.35 3.08 -5.06
C LYS A 385 1.92 1.75 -5.56
N LEU A 386 2.84 1.14 -4.81
CA LEU A 386 3.46 -0.13 -5.16
C LEU A 386 2.46 -1.30 -5.16
N ILE A 387 1.61 -1.40 -4.14
CA ILE A 387 0.58 -2.45 -4.08
C ILE A 387 -0.44 -2.27 -5.20
N SER A 388 -0.82 -1.04 -5.54
CA SER A 388 -1.71 -0.75 -6.68
C SER A 388 -1.09 -1.19 -8.00
N LEU A 389 0.20 -0.92 -8.21
CA LEU A 389 0.94 -1.39 -9.38
C LEU A 389 0.99 -2.93 -9.44
N PHE A 390 1.28 -3.58 -8.34
CA PHE A 390 1.29 -5.03 -8.24
C PHE A 390 -0.09 -5.65 -8.46
N THR A 391 -1.15 -5.00 -7.97
CA THR A 391 -2.53 -5.40 -8.23
C THR A 391 -2.85 -5.32 -9.72
N LEU A 392 -2.42 -4.25 -10.39
CA LEU A 392 -2.56 -4.11 -11.85
C LEU A 392 -1.86 -5.26 -12.58
N PHE A 393 -0.62 -5.58 -12.23
CA PHE A 393 0.09 -6.72 -12.82
C PHE A 393 -0.60 -8.06 -12.55
N SER A 394 -1.11 -8.27 -11.34
CA SER A 394 -1.86 -9.49 -11.01
C SER A 394 -3.12 -9.65 -11.87
N ILE A 395 -3.85 -8.55 -12.09
CA ILE A 395 -5.04 -8.54 -12.96
C ILE A 395 -4.65 -8.79 -14.43
N LEU A 396 -3.56 -8.21 -14.92
CA LEU A 396 -3.06 -8.48 -16.27
C LEU A 396 -2.65 -9.95 -16.43
N VAL A 397 -1.94 -10.52 -15.47
CA VAL A 397 -1.58 -11.95 -15.47
C VAL A 397 -2.81 -12.84 -15.46
N LEU A 398 -3.83 -12.50 -14.65
CA LEU A 398 -5.12 -13.20 -14.65
C LEU A 398 -5.77 -13.16 -16.05
N ALA A 399 -5.89 -11.98 -16.66
CA ALA A 399 -6.51 -11.81 -17.97
C ALA A 399 -5.77 -12.61 -19.07
N LEU A 400 -4.44 -12.56 -19.10
CA LEU A 400 -3.62 -13.34 -20.03
C LEU A 400 -3.77 -14.84 -19.81
N GLY A 401 -3.85 -15.30 -18.57
CA GLY A 401 -4.04 -16.71 -18.24
C GLY A 401 -5.40 -17.24 -18.67
N LEU A 402 -6.44 -16.45 -18.43
CA LEU A 402 -7.78 -16.78 -18.86
C LEU A 402 -7.89 -16.82 -20.38
N THR A 403 -7.23 -15.90 -21.08
CA THR A 403 -7.16 -15.89 -22.56
C THR A 403 -6.65 -17.23 -23.10
N GLY A 404 -5.51 -17.71 -22.59
CA GLY A 404 -4.95 -19.00 -23.04
C GLY A 404 -5.86 -20.19 -22.72
N MET A 405 -6.48 -20.18 -21.54
CA MET A 405 -7.43 -21.22 -21.15
C MET A 405 -8.68 -21.23 -22.04
N ILE A 406 -9.24 -20.07 -22.35
CA ILE A 406 -10.43 -19.94 -23.19
C ILE A 406 -10.14 -20.38 -24.61
N MET A 407 -9.01 -19.96 -25.20
CA MET A 407 -8.58 -20.41 -26.52
C MET A 407 -8.50 -21.93 -26.59
N TYR A 408 -7.90 -22.56 -25.59
CA TYR A 408 -7.84 -24.02 -25.50
C TYR A 408 -9.21 -24.66 -25.36
N MET A 409 -10.07 -24.13 -24.47
CA MET A 409 -11.43 -24.66 -24.28
C MET A 409 -12.29 -24.52 -25.56
N ALA A 410 -12.21 -23.38 -26.22
CA ALA A 410 -12.89 -23.12 -27.47
C ALA A 410 -12.47 -24.12 -28.54
N GLU A 411 -11.15 -24.34 -28.68
CA GLU A 411 -10.62 -25.28 -29.66
C GLU A 411 -11.04 -26.74 -29.37
N LYS A 412 -10.99 -27.18 -28.10
CA LYS A 412 -11.43 -28.52 -27.70
C LYS A 412 -12.94 -28.73 -27.89
N LYS A 413 -13.75 -27.69 -27.74
CA LYS A 413 -15.21 -27.74 -27.85
C LYS A 413 -15.74 -27.26 -29.21
N THR A 414 -14.87 -26.93 -30.16
CA THR A 414 -15.27 -26.39 -31.49
C THR A 414 -16.28 -27.28 -32.17
N LYS A 415 -16.07 -28.60 -32.16
CA LYS A 415 -17.03 -29.58 -32.78
C LYS A 415 -18.36 -29.63 -32.02
N GLU A 416 -18.34 -29.62 -30.67
CA GLU A 416 -19.53 -29.56 -29.82
C GLU A 416 -20.32 -28.26 -30.05
N ILE A 417 -19.61 -27.13 -30.10
CA ILE A 417 -20.21 -25.81 -30.36
C ILE A 417 -20.81 -25.77 -31.78
N GLY A 418 -20.10 -26.30 -32.78
CA GLY A 418 -20.58 -26.35 -34.15
C GLY A 418 -21.88 -27.18 -34.29
N ILE A 419 -21.94 -28.36 -33.67
CA ILE A 419 -23.12 -29.22 -33.66
C ILE A 419 -24.31 -28.52 -32.96
N ARG A 420 -24.08 -27.90 -31.81
CA ARG A 420 -25.14 -27.21 -31.07
C ARG A 420 -25.65 -25.98 -31.81
N LYS A 421 -24.77 -25.24 -32.47
CA LYS A 421 -25.11 -24.08 -33.28
C LYS A 421 -25.95 -24.50 -34.52
N SER A 422 -25.62 -25.64 -35.14
CA SER A 422 -26.41 -26.21 -36.23
C SER A 422 -27.80 -26.72 -35.78
N LEU A 423 -27.94 -27.03 -34.46
CA LEU A 423 -29.20 -27.38 -33.81
C LEU A 423 -30.00 -26.18 -33.32
N GLY A 424 -29.52 -24.93 -33.55
CA GLY A 424 -30.23 -23.70 -33.22
C GLY A 424 -29.99 -23.19 -31.80
N GLU A 425 -28.95 -23.69 -31.07
CA GLU A 425 -28.62 -23.16 -29.72
C GLU A 425 -28.12 -21.71 -29.82
N GLU A 426 -28.68 -20.82 -28.99
CA GLU A 426 -28.33 -19.40 -28.97
C GLU A 426 -26.90 -19.17 -28.48
N ASN A 427 -26.23 -18.16 -29.03
CA ASN A 427 -24.85 -17.79 -28.63
C ASN A 427 -24.70 -17.51 -27.11
N LEU A 428 -25.74 -16.96 -26.48
CA LEU A 428 -25.75 -16.67 -25.01
C LEU A 428 -25.69 -17.96 -24.18
N SER A 429 -26.35 -19.05 -24.61
CA SER A 429 -26.29 -20.35 -23.93
C SER A 429 -24.88 -20.94 -23.99
N ILE A 430 -24.20 -20.83 -25.13
CA ILE A 430 -22.82 -21.29 -25.31
C ILE A 430 -21.87 -20.49 -24.42
N VAL A 431 -22.01 -19.15 -24.36
CA VAL A 431 -21.23 -18.26 -23.51
C VAL A 431 -21.42 -18.59 -22.04
N SER A 432 -22.67 -18.76 -21.57
CA SER A 432 -22.96 -19.05 -20.15
C SER A 432 -22.33 -20.38 -19.70
N ARG A 433 -22.32 -21.40 -20.55
CA ARG A 433 -21.65 -22.70 -20.26
C ARG A 433 -20.11 -22.58 -20.17
N MET A 434 -19.53 -21.65 -20.93
CA MET A 434 -18.08 -21.41 -20.86
C MET A 434 -17.72 -20.55 -19.67
N LEU A 435 -18.59 -19.63 -19.24
CA LEU A 435 -18.42 -18.79 -18.06
C LEU A 435 -18.61 -19.54 -16.73
N SER A 436 -19.56 -20.49 -16.66
CA SER A 436 -19.94 -21.20 -15.43
C SER A 436 -18.73 -21.80 -14.67
N PRO A 437 -17.78 -22.53 -15.29
CA PRO A 437 -16.62 -23.06 -14.57
C PRO A 437 -15.69 -21.97 -14.03
N LEU A 438 -15.62 -20.81 -14.70
CA LEU A 438 -14.80 -19.68 -14.25
C LEU A 438 -15.46 -18.94 -13.11
N LEU A 439 -16.78 -18.76 -13.15
CA LEU A 439 -17.55 -18.17 -12.06
C LEU A 439 -17.47 -19.03 -10.81
N THR A 440 -17.60 -20.36 -10.94
CA THR A 440 -17.43 -21.28 -9.79
C THR A 440 -16.01 -21.25 -9.24
N ALA A 441 -14.99 -21.23 -10.09
CA ALA A 441 -13.59 -21.11 -9.66
C ALA A 441 -13.33 -19.79 -8.94
N GLY A 442 -13.89 -18.66 -9.43
CA GLY A 442 -13.79 -17.36 -8.80
C GLY A 442 -14.49 -17.29 -7.43
N LEU A 443 -15.69 -17.91 -7.29
CA LEU A 443 -16.39 -17.99 -6.01
C LEU A 443 -15.60 -18.84 -4.99
N VAL A 444 -15.08 -20.00 -5.41
CA VAL A 444 -14.22 -20.83 -4.54
C VAL A 444 -12.95 -20.04 -4.13
N ALA A 445 -12.36 -19.34 -5.08
CA ALA A 445 -11.21 -18.48 -4.78
C ALA A 445 -11.54 -17.36 -3.80
N ALA A 446 -12.72 -16.74 -3.91
CA ALA A 446 -13.17 -15.70 -2.99
C ALA A 446 -13.33 -16.23 -1.56
N LEU A 447 -13.88 -17.44 -1.39
CA LEU A 447 -14.01 -18.09 -0.08
C LEU A 447 -12.65 -18.35 0.59
N ILE A 448 -11.59 -18.57 -0.18
CA ILE A 448 -10.24 -18.80 0.32
C ILE A 448 -9.49 -17.46 0.49
N ALA A 449 -9.59 -16.57 -0.50
CA ALA A 449 -8.89 -15.30 -0.50
C ALA A 449 -9.36 -14.35 0.61
N THR A 450 -10.66 -14.34 0.92
CA THR A 450 -11.23 -13.46 1.95
C THR A 450 -10.61 -13.69 3.34
N PRO A 451 -10.62 -14.90 3.94
CA PRO A 451 -10.02 -15.11 5.25
C PRO A 451 -8.51 -14.89 5.24
N LEU A 452 -7.83 -15.23 4.14
CA LEU A 452 -6.39 -15.00 4.00
C LEU A 452 -6.06 -13.50 4.01
N ALA A 453 -6.75 -12.73 3.16
CA ALA A 453 -6.53 -11.29 3.08
C ALA A 453 -6.99 -10.57 4.36
N TRP A 454 -8.09 -11.01 5.00
CA TRP A 454 -8.54 -10.49 6.30
C TRP A 454 -7.46 -10.65 7.36
N SER A 455 -6.90 -11.86 7.49
CA SER A 455 -5.85 -12.15 8.48
C SER A 455 -4.59 -11.33 8.24
N LEU A 456 -4.09 -11.29 7.00
CA LEU A 456 -2.88 -10.55 6.63
C LEU A 456 -3.06 -9.04 6.84
N MET A 457 -4.19 -8.50 6.40
CA MET A 457 -4.47 -7.06 6.53
C MET A 457 -4.82 -6.68 7.97
N GLY A 458 -5.46 -7.56 8.73
CA GLY A 458 -5.67 -7.39 10.16
C GLY A 458 -4.35 -7.28 10.92
N TYR A 459 -3.39 -8.14 10.60
CA TYR A 459 -2.03 -8.06 11.16
C TYR A 459 -1.31 -6.76 10.77
N TRP A 460 -1.44 -6.32 9.51
CA TRP A 460 -0.86 -5.06 9.06
C TRP A 460 -1.46 -3.85 9.78
N LEU A 461 -2.78 -3.81 9.97
CA LEU A 461 -3.49 -2.74 10.65
C LEU A 461 -3.13 -2.64 12.14
N GLN A 462 -2.62 -3.71 12.78
CA GLN A 462 -2.15 -3.65 14.17
C GLN A 462 -0.95 -2.71 14.37
N ASN A 463 -0.26 -2.30 13.31
CA ASN A 463 0.80 -1.30 13.40
C ASN A 463 0.26 0.12 13.65
N TYR A 464 -1.04 0.34 13.54
CA TYR A 464 -1.70 1.62 13.75
C TYR A 464 -2.56 1.56 15.01
N ALA A 465 -2.39 2.51 15.94
CA ALA A 465 -3.28 2.66 17.07
C ALA A 465 -4.67 3.16 16.61
N LYS A 466 -4.67 4.08 15.64
CA LYS A 466 -5.88 4.57 14.96
C LYS A 466 -6.03 3.86 13.62
N ARG A 467 -6.97 2.94 13.54
CA ARG A 467 -7.19 2.07 12.38
C ARG A 467 -8.66 1.94 12.04
N ILE A 468 -8.92 1.63 10.79
CA ILE A 468 -10.26 1.30 10.30
C ILE A 468 -10.64 -0.12 10.73
N ASP A 469 -11.94 -0.37 10.85
CA ASP A 469 -12.47 -1.72 10.89
C ASP A 469 -12.56 -2.30 9.48
N ILE A 470 -12.17 -3.58 9.36
CA ILE A 470 -12.23 -4.28 8.09
C ILE A 470 -13.68 -4.67 7.83
N ASP A 471 -14.25 -4.15 6.74
CA ASP A 471 -15.62 -4.42 6.31
C ASP A 471 -15.64 -5.53 5.26
N ILE A 472 -16.57 -6.48 5.39
CA ILE A 472 -16.79 -7.56 4.42
C ILE A 472 -17.10 -7.02 3.01
N LEU A 473 -17.69 -5.83 2.91
CA LEU A 473 -18.00 -5.17 1.63
C LEU A 473 -16.76 -4.95 0.76
N ILE A 474 -15.59 -4.75 1.35
CA ILE A 474 -14.32 -4.59 0.63
C ILE A 474 -14.00 -5.86 -0.17
N PHE A 475 -14.17 -7.03 0.45
CA PHE A 475 -13.90 -8.31 -0.21
C PHE A 475 -14.93 -8.63 -1.30
N ILE A 476 -16.18 -8.25 -1.08
CA ILE A 476 -17.24 -8.37 -2.10
C ILE A 476 -16.90 -7.49 -3.30
N GLN A 477 -16.51 -6.23 -3.07
CA GLN A 477 -16.10 -5.31 -4.14
C GLN A 477 -14.88 -5.82 -4.92
N ALA A 478 -13.85 -6.31 -4.22
CA ALA A 478 -12.67 -6.89 -4.84
C ALA A 478 -13.03 -8.13 -5.68
N THR A 479 -13.85 -9.02 -5.14
CA THR A 479 -14.31 -10.22 -5.85
C THR A 479 -15.09 -9.85 -7.10
N LEU A 480 -16.07 -8.94 -7.00
CA LEU A 480 -16.86 -8.49 -8.13
C LEU A 480 -16.00 -7.86 -9.21
N ALA A 481 -15.04 -7.01 -8.85
CA ALA A 481 -14.15 -6.38 -9.82
C ALA A 481 -13.28 -7.40 -10.57
N VAL A 482 -12.68 -8.36 -9.86
CA VAL A 482 -11.89 -9.44 -10.47
C VAL A 482 -12.76 -10.32 -11.38
N MET A 483 -13.99 -10.64 -10.95
CA MET A 483 -14.94 -11.41 -11.74
C MET A 483 -15.40 -10.66 -13.00
N LEU A 484 -15.61 -9.35 -12.90
CA LEU A 484 -15.93 -8.51 -14.07
C LEU A 484 -14.81 -8.53 -15.10
N VAL A 485 -13.56 -8.39 -14.67
CA VAL A 485 -12.39 -8.48 -15.57
C VAL A 485 -12.33 -9.87 -16.22
N ALA A 486 -12.54 -10.93 -15.45
CA ALA A 486 -12.56 -12.30 -15.96
C ALA A 486 -13.67 -12.49 -16.99
N CYS A 487 -14.90 -12.05 -16.70
CA CYS A 487 -16.02 -12.10 -17.63
C CYS A 487 -15.75 -11.30 -18.91
N ALA A 488 -15.24 -10.07 -18.79
CA ALA A 488 -14.89 -9.25 -19.93
C ALA A 488 -13.84 -9.92 -20.84
N THR A 489 -12.79 -10.50 -20.25
CA THR A 489 -11.76 -11.25 -20.98
C THR A 489 -12.36 -12.42 -21.75
N VAL A 490 -13.26 -13.18 -21.10
CA VAL A 490 -13.93 -14.32 -21.71
C VAL A 490 -14.83 -13.90 -22.88
N LEU A 491 -15.64 -12.86 -22.67
CA LEU A 491 -16.57 -12.34 -23.68
C LEU A 491 -15.85 -11.86 -24.94
N LEU A 492 -14.73 -11.14 -24.77
CA LEU A 492 -13.92 -10.67 -25.91
C LEU A 492 -13.39 -11.82 -26.78
N HIS A 493 -13.03 -12.95 -26.18
CA HIS A 493 -12.47 -14.08 -26.91
C HIS A 493 -13.54 -15.04 -27.48
N ILE A 494 -14.64 -15.22 -26.76
CA ILE A 494 -15.74 -16.07 -27.24
C ILE A 494 -16.52 -15.41 -28.37
N SER A 495 -16.75 -14.10 -28.32
CA SER A 495 -17.39 -13.37 -29.40
C SER A 495 -16.66 -13.59 -30.75
N ASN A 496 -15.32 -13.55 -30.72
CA ASN A 496 -14.48 -13.83 -31.88
C ASN A 496 -14.53 -15.32 -32.33
N ALA A 497 -14.72 -16.26 -31.40
CA ALA A 497 -14.85 -17.68 -31.73
C ALA A 497 -16.27 -18.05 -32.22
N ALA A 498 -17.29 -17.41 -31.65
CA ALA A 498 -18.69 -17.64 -32.02
C ALA A 498 -19.07 -17.03 -33.38
N THR A 499 -18.32 -16.06 -33.89
CA THR A 499 -18.53 -15.48 -35.24
C THR A 499 -17.91 -16.31 -36.36
N LYS A 500 -17.10 -17.34 -36.08
CA LYS A 500 -16.56 -18.24 -37.08
C LYS A 500 -17.67 -19.09 -37.69
N ASN A 501 -17.58 -19.29 -39.02
CA ASN A 501 -18.59 -20.01 -39.78
C ASN A 501 -18.66 -21.48 -39.32
N PRO A 502 -19.87 -22.03 -38.97
CA PRO A 502 -20.02 -23.42 -38.55
C PRO A 502 -19.50 -24.44 -39.56
N VAL A 503 -19.54 -24.11 -40.84
CA VAL A 503 -19.07 -24.99 -41.96
C VAL A 503 -17.55 -25.21 -41.85
N ASP A 504 -16.78 -24.20 -41.50
CA ASP A 504 -15.32 -24.31 -41.34
C ASP A 504 -14.93 -25.12 -40.10
N ALA A 505 -15.77 -25.08 -39.05
CA ALA A 505 -15.59 -25.86 -37.83
C ALA A 505 -15.83 -27.38 -38.02
N LEU A 506 -16.67 -27.75 -38.99
CA LEU A 506 -16.98 -29.15 -39.34
C LEU A 506 -16.03 -29.73 -40.41
N ARG A 507 -15.33 -28.86 -41.17
CA ARG A 507 -14.46 -29.24 -42.31
C ARG A 507 -12.99 -29.41 -41.94
N SER A 508 -12.58 -28.99 -40.73
CA SER A 508 -11.20 -29.14 -40.24
C SER A 508 -10.98 -30.56 -39.68
N GLU A 509 -10.62 -31.50 -40.53
CA GLU A 509 -9.98 -32.77 -40.19
C GLU A 509 -8.43 -32.61 -40.14
#